data_2f6b0f4fa20165fd291862bba2485089
#
_entry.id   2f6b0f4fa20165fd291862bba2485089
#
_cell.length_a   1.000
_cell.length_b   1.000
_cell.length_c   1.000
_cell.angle_alpha   90.00
_cell.angle_beta   90.00
_cell.angle_gamma   90.00
#
_symmetry.space_group_name_H-M   'P 1'
#
loop_
_entity.id
_entity.type
_entity.pdbx_description
1 polymer ?
#
loop_
_entity_poly.entity_id
_entity_poly.type
_entity_poly.pdbx_seq_one_letter_code
_entity_poly.pdbx_strand_id
1 'polypeptide(L)'
;MIYNPDKSPELGEAALKQASTGIEYGHVVQICSRAPENAEFPYVLVPESSWKEGQRFQSYLINDFFNTEFVLHIETDGYPVNPELWQDKFLDFDYVGAPWPTQYTQNNRVGNGGCSLRSKKFTKWCSDHRNEYVDGM
;
A
#
# COMPACT_ATOMS: atom_id res chain seq x y z
N MET A 1 2.22 -4.80 2.81
CA MET A 1 2.09 -3.70 3.81
C MET A 1 0.71 -3.08 3.75
N ILE A 2 0.12 -2.76 4.88
CA ILE A 2 -1.12 -1.99 4.97
C ILE A 2 -0.93 -0.77 5.89
N TYR A 3 -1.54 0.36 5.54
CA TYR A 3 -1.59 1.58 6.34
C TYR A 3 -3.06 1.90 6.63
N ASN A 4 -3.48 1.74 7.88
CA ASN A 4 -4.89 1.91 8.27
C ASN A 4 -5.08 2.56 9.67
N PRO A 5 -4.39 3.68 10.01
CA PRO A 5 -4.55 4.30 11.33
C PRO A 5 -5.94 4.92 11.57
N ASP A 6 -6.70 5.15 10.50
CA ASP A 6 -8.07 5.68 10.49
C ASP A 6 -9.14 4.60 10.69
N LYS A 7 -8.73 3.33 10.76
CA LYS A 7 -9.65 2.16 10.83
C LYS A 7 -9.25 1.23 11.96
N SER A 8 -10.14 0.28 12.26
CA SER A 8 -9.83 -0.80 13.19
C SER A 8 -8.62 -1.62 12.70
N PRO A 9 -7.60 -1.86 13.54
CA PRO A 9 -6.46 -2.69 13.16
C PRO A 9 -6.85 -4.14 12.88
N GLU A 10 -7.96 -4.64 13.42
CA GLU A 10 -8.47 -5.99 13.13
C GLU A 10 -8.89 -6.14 11.66
N LEU A 11 -9.37 -5.07 11.01
CA LEU A 11 -9.62 -5.06 9.56
C LEU A 11 -8.31 -5.17 8.77
N GLY A 12 -7.24 -4.54 9.25
CA GLY A 12 -5.90 -4.66 8.68
C GLY A 12 -5.34 -6.08 8.80
N GLU A 13 -5.49 -6.70 9.98
CA GLU A 13 -5.10 -8.10 10.20
C GLU A 13 -5.83 -9.04 9.23
N ALA A 14 -7.14 -8.87 9.09
CA ALA A 14 -7.95 -9.68 8.17
C ALA A 14 -7.50 -9.52 6.71
N ALA A 15 -7.22 -8.29 6.26
CA ALA A 15 -6.74 -8.01 4.91
C ALA A 15 -5.34 -8.60 4.68
N LEU A 16 -4.42 -8.48 5.64
CA LEU A 16 -3.08 -9.07 5.57
C LEU A 16 -3.13 -10.59 5.53
N LYS A 17 -3.99 -11.20 6.32
CA LYS A 17 -4.20 -12.65 6.34
C LYS A 17 -4.69 -13.16 4.98
N GLN A 18 -5.67 -12.48 4.40
CA GLN A 18 -6.18 -12.82 3.07
C GLN A 18 -5.10 -12.61 1.99
N ALA A 19 -4.40 -11.49 2.02
CA ALA A 19 -3.33 -11.18 1.06
C ALA A 19 -2.15 -12.15 1.14
N SER A 20 -1.92 -12.76 2.29
CA SER A 20 -0.85 -13.75 2.51
C SER A 20 -1.25 -15.18 2.16
N THR A 21 -2.49 -15.39 1.74
CA THR A 21 -2.96 -16.71 1.30
C THR A 21 -2.40 -17.02 -0.09
N GLY A 22 -1.50 -17.98 -0.19
CA GLY A 22 -0.92 -18.44 -1.45
C GLY A 22 0.15 -17.53 -2.07
N ILE A 23 0.53 -16.44 -1.39
CA ILE A 23 1.67 -15.60 -1.76
C ILE A 23 2.61 -15.53 -0.56
N GLU A 24 3.89 -15.85 -0.78
CA GLU A 24 4.94 -15.74 0.22
C GLU A 24 5.63 -14.38 0.10
N TYR A 25 5.61 -13.61 1.17
CA TYR A 25 6.27 -12.31 1.28
C TYR A 25 7.50 -12.41 2.19
N GLY A 26 8.57 -11.72 1.83
CA GLY A 26 9.75 -11.63 2.69
C GLY A 26 9.48 -10.90 4.01
N HIS A 27 8.53 -9.97 4.02
CA HIS A 27 8.10 -9.24 5.21
C HIS A 27 6.66 -8.75 5.08
N VAL A 28 5.90 -8.82 6.18
CA VAL A 28 4.53 -8.32 6.26
C VAL A 28 4.43 -7.36 7.43
N VAL A 29 3.81 -6.19 7.27
CA VAL A 29 3.66 -5.21 8.33
C VAL A 29 2.35 -4.43 8.22
N GLN A 30 1.73 -4.18 9.37
CA GLN A 30 0.61 -3.27 9.53
C GLN A 30 1.08 -1.96 10.15
N ILE A 31 0.60 -0.83 9.65
CA ILE A 31 0.81 0.50 10.24
C ILE A 31 -0.57 0.99 10.72
N CYS A 32 -0.75 1.11 12.02
CA CYS A 32 -2.03 1.35 12.65
C CYS A 32 -1.91 2.29 13.86
N SER A 33 -3.03 2.78 14.39
CA SER A 33 -3.04 3.73 15.50
C SER A 33 -3.10 3.07 16.88
N ARG A 34 -3.48 1.81 16.96
CA ARG A 34 -3.43 0.98 18.17
C ARG A 34 -3.05 -0.45 17.84
N ALA A 35 -2.57 -1.18 18.83
CA ALA A 35 -2.27 -2.60 18.68
C ALA A 35 -3.54 -3.40 18.36
N PRO A 36 -3.48 -4.36 17.40
CA PRO A 36 -4.54 -5.37 17.25
C PRO A 36 -4.70 -6.20 18.52
N GLU A 37 -5.92 -6.62 18.84
CA GLU A 37 -6.18 -7.45 20.02
C GLU A 37 -5.47 -8.82 19.96
N ASN A 38 -5.41 -9.40 18.76
CA ASN A 38 -4.75 -10.67 18.50
C ASN A 38 -3.84 -10.50 17.27
N ALA A 39 -2.71 -9.80 17.43
CA ALA A 39 -1.79 -9.52 16.35
C ALA A 39 -1.15 -10.82 15.82
N GLU A 40 -1.44 -11.19 14.60
CA GLU A 40 -0.78 -12.27 13.86
C GLU A 40 0.43 -11.76 13.04
N PHE A 41 0.46 -10.46 12.74
CA PHE A 41 1.52 -9.81 11.95
C PHE A 41 2.25 -8.73 12.73
N PRO A 42 3.51 -8.44 12.41
CA PRO A 42 4.22 -7.27 12.92
C PRO A 42 3.44 -5.97 12.62
N TYR A 43 3.45 -5.06 13.57
CA TYR A 43 2.81 -3.76 13.41
C TYR A 43 3.67 -2.61 13.90
N VAL A 44 3.42 -1.42 13.35
CA VAL A 44 4.03 -0.15 13.74
C VAL A 44 2.91 0.79 14.19
N LEU A 45 3.08 1.40 15.37
CA LEU A 45 2.11 2.37 15.88
C LEU A 45 2.43 3.77 15.38
N VAL A 46 1.43 4.43 14.83
CA VAL A 46 1.44 5.83 14.42
C VAL A 46 0.21 6.53 14.98
N PRO A 47 0.18 7.86 15.08
CA PRO A 47 -1.05 8.57 15.45
C PRO A 47 -2.21 8.26 14.51
N GLU A 48 -3.45 8.38 15.02
CA GLU A 48 -4.62 8.39 14.13
C GLU A 48 -4.43 9.40 13.01
N SER A 49 -4.86 9.03 11.81
CA SER A 49 -4.73 9.87 10.63
C SER A 49 -6.07 10.05 9.92
N SER A 50 -6.22 11.20 9.27
CA SER A 50 -7.30 11.42 8.32
C SER A 50 -7.07 10.69 7.01
N TRP A 51 -8.11 10.57 6.18
CA TRP A 51 -7.98 10.05 4.82
C TRP A 51 -6.92 10.81 4.01
N LYS A 52 -6.83 12.13 4.15
CA LYS A 52 -5.84 12.98 3.47
C LYS A 52 -4.41 12.61 3.87
N GLU A 53 -4.16 12.35 5.14
CA GLU A 53 -2.86 11.91 5.63
C GLU A 53 -2.52 10.51 5.13
N GLY A 54 -3.51 9.61 5.01
CA GLY A 54 -3.37 8.31 4.37
C GLY A 54 -2.92 8.41 2.92
N GLN A 55 -3.49 9.33 2.15
CA GLN A 55 -3.05 9.59 0.77
C GLN A 55 -1.61 10.13 0.71
N ARG A 56 -1.23 11.01 1.63
CA ARG A 56 0.16 11.49 1.75
C ARG A 56 1.12 10.36 2.12
N PHE A 57 0.73 9.47 3.01
CA PHE A 57 1.52 8.29 3.35
C PHE A 57 1.77 7.44 2.11
N GLN A 58 0.73 7.06 1.40
CA GLN A 58 0.85 6.24 0.20
C GLN A 58 1.72 6.88 -0.88
N SER A 59 1.65 8.20 -1.02
CA SER A 59 2.37 8.91 -2.07
C SER A 59 3.83 9.17 -1.73
N TYR A 60 4.15 9.50 -0.48
CA TYR A 60 5.45 10.09 -0.14
C TYR A 60 6.18 9.44 1.05
N LEU A 61 5.46 8.79 1.96
CA LEU A 61 6.05 8.29 3.20
C LEU A 61 6.27 6.78 3.21
N ILE A 62 5.59 6.05 2.36
CA ILE A 62 5.67 4.58 2.30
C ILE A 62 7.11 4.08 2.14
N ASN A 63 7.96 4.86 1.47
CA ASN A 63 9.37 4.53 1.25
C ASN A 63 10.14 4.27 2.56
N ASP A 64 9.77 4.92 3.64
CA ASP A 64 10.51 4.86 4.91
C ASP A 64 10.16 3.59 5.73
N PHE A 65 9.17 2.83 5.30
CA PHE A 65 8.62 1.68 6.04
C PHE A 65 8.99 0.31 5.44
N PHE A 66 9.82 0.25 4.40
CA PHE A 66 10.29 -1.01 3.85
C PHE A 66 11.69 -0.88 3.23
N ASN A 67 12.43 -2.00 3.17
CA ASN A 67 13.79 -2.07 2.63
C ASN A 67 13.95 -3.09 1.50
N THR A 68 12.88 -3.77 1.12
CA THR A 68 12.87 -4.71 -0.01
C THR A 68 12.85 -3.95 -1.34
N GLU A 69 13.12 -4.64 -2.44
CA GLU A 69 13.10 -4.05 -3.78
C GLU A 69 11.69 -3.58 -4.19
N PHE A 70 10.67 -4.29 -3.72
CA PHE A 70 9.26 -3.95 -3.94
C PHE A 70 8.45 -3.97 -2.65
N VAL A 71 7.37 -3.22 -2.64
CA VAL A 71 6.30 -3.29 -1.64
C VAL A 71 4.97 -3.53 -2.34
N LEU A 72 4.19 -4.50 -1.85
CA LEU A 72 2.77 -4.59 -2.16
C LEU A 72 2.01 -3.81 -1.08
N HIS A 73 1.49 -2.65 -1.46
CA HIS A 73 0.59 -1.87 -0.62
C HIS A 73 -0.84 -2.35 -0.81
N ILE A 74 -1.55 -2.60 0.28
CA ILE A 74 -2.96 -3.01 0.29
C ILE A 74 -3.79 -2.10 1.19
N GLU A 75 -5.09 -2.13 1.00
CA GLU A 75 -6.09 -1.50 1.86
C GLU A 75 -7.01 -2.56 2.47
N THR A 76 -7.85 -2.16 3.43
CA THR A 76 -8.77 -3.09 4.12
C THR A 76 -9.83 -3.70 3.19
N ASP A 77 -10.05 -3.10 2.04
CA ASP A 77 -10.99 -3.50 0.98
C ASP A 77 -10.32 -3.70 -0.39
N GLY A 78 -8.97 -3.62 -0.45
CA GLY A 78 -8.18 -3.79 -1.67
C GLY A 78 -6.95 -4.66 -1.43
N TYR A 79 -7.03 -5.96 -1.73
CA TYR A 79 -5.96 -6.94 -1.54
C TYR A 79 -6.05 -8.07 -2.57
N PRO A 80 -4.94 -8.82 -2.82
CA PRO A 80 -4.95 -9.97 -3.73
C PRO A 80 -5.90 -11.07 -3.23
N VAL A 81 -6.71 -11.62 -4.14
CA VAL A 81 -7.63 -12.73 -3.86
C VAL A 81 -7.37 -13.98 -4.70
N ASN A 82 -6.62 -13.83 -5.80
CA ASN A 82 -6.28 -14.90 -6.74
C ASN A 82 -4.76 -14.99 -6.89
N PRO A 83 -4.04 -15.62 -5.95
CA PRO A 83 -2.57 -15.68 -5.98
C PRO A 83 -2.01 -16.39 -7.21
N GLU A 84 -2.77 -17.32 -7.80
CA GLU A 84 -2.40 -18.05 -9.01
C GLU A 84 -2.30 -17.17 -10.27
N LEU A 85 -2.84 -15.94 -10.21
CA LEU A 85 -2.72 -14.97 -11.30
C LEU A 85 -1.45 -14.10 -11.20
N TRP A 86 -0.62 -14.32 -10.19
CA TRP A 86 0.67 -13.64 -10.09
C TRP A 86 1.52 -13.91 -11.33
N GLN A 87 2.19 -12.89 -11.82
CA GLN A 87 3.13 -12.98 -12.93
C GLN A 87 4.41 -12.24 -12.58
N ASP A 88 5.56 -12.89 -12.73
CA ASP A 88 6.86 -12.31 -12.40
C ASP A 88 7.16 -11.04 -13.19
N LYS A 89 6.56 -10.89 -14.38
CA LYS A 89 6.67 -9.68 -15.19
C LYS A 89 6.10 -8.41 -14.51
N PHE A 90 5.32 -8.54 -13.42
CA PHE A 90 4.90 -7.37 -12.64
C PHE A 90 6.11 -6.66 -12.00
N LEU A 91 7.19 -7.40 -11.76
CA LEU A 91 8.44 -6.86 -11.23
C LEU A 91 9.28 -6.08 -12.28
N ASP A 92 8.87 -6.09 -13.55
CA ASP A 92 9.50 -5.28 -14.60
C ASP A 92 9.04 -3.81 -14.55
N PHE A 93 8.01 -3.48 -13.76
CA PHE A 93 7.40 -2.16 -13.69
C PHE A 93 7.60 -1.52 -12.31
N ASP A 94 7.80 -0.22 -12.31
CA ASP A 94 7.92 0.56 -11.07
C ASP A 94 6.59 0.72 -10.31
N TYR A 95 5.45 0.59 -11.02
CA TYR A 95 4.11 0.66 -10.45
C TYR A 95 3.13 -0.25 -11.20
N VAL A 96 2.47 -1.15 -10.46
CA VAL A 96 1.37 -1.99 -10.95
C VAL A 96 0.21 -1.88 -9.98
N GLY A 97 -0.96 -1.49 -10.47
CA GLY A 97 -2.18 -1.38 -9.66
C GLY A 97 -3.44 -1.59 -10.50
N ALA A 98 -4.59 -1.68 -9.85
CA ALA A 98 -5.86 -1.77 -10.53
C ALA A 98 -6.09 -0.54 -11.44
N PRO A 99 -6.58 -0.71 -12.66
CA PRO A 99 -6.82 0.41 -13.55
C PRO A 99 -8.03 1.23 -13.10
N TRP A 100 -7.92 2.55 -13.11
CA TRP A 100 -9.07 3.43 -12.93
C TRP A 100 -10.10 3.22 -14.06
N PRO A 101 -11.39 3.27 -13.76
CA PRO A 101 -12.43 3.31 -14.79
C PRO A 101 -12.24 4.51 -15.72
N THR A 102 -12.43 4.30 -17.02
CA THR A 102 -12.22 5.35 -18.05
C THR A 102 -13.08 6.61 -17.84
N GLN A 103 -14.24 6.46 -17.22
CA GLN A 103 -15.14 7.56 -16.88
C GLN A 103 -14.53 8.61 -15.93
N TYR A 104 -13.52 8.23 -15.15
CA TYR A 104 -12.87 9.14 -14.19
C TYR A 104 -11.55 9.73 -14.68
N THR A 105 -10.88 9.05 -15.61
CA THR A 105 -9.48 9.37 -15.93
C THR A 105 -9.21 9.54 -17.43
N GLN A 106 -10.24 9.49 -18.25
CA GLN A 106 -10.10 9.50 -19.72
C GLN A 106 -9.09 8.42 -20.18
N ASN A 107 -7.88 8.82 -20.60
CA ASN A 107 -6.87 7.91 -21.14
C ASN A 107 -5.82 7.47 -20.10
N ASN A 108 -5.70 8.16 -18.96
CA ASN A 108 -4.73 7.79 -17.93
C ASN A 108 -5.42 6.98 -16.83
N ARG A 109 -5.21 5.67 -16.83
CA ARG A 109 -5.84 4.73 -15.89
C ARG A 109 -4.91 4.24 -14.79
N VAL A 110 -3.68 4.72 -14.75
CA VAL A 110 -2.69 4.33 -13.74
C VAL A 110 -2.83 5.20 -12.48
N GLY A 111 -2.49 4.65 -11.32
CA GLY A 111 -2.42 5.39 -10.05
C GLY A 111 -3.47 5.03 -9.02
N ASN A 112 -4.29 3.97 -9.23
CA ASN A 112 -5.13 3.43 -8.19
C ASN A 112 -4.27 2.75 -7.12
N GLY A 113 -4.22 3.33 -5.92
CA GLY A 113 -3.33 2.93 -4.84
C GLY A 113 -3.85 1.84 -3.91
N GLY A 114 -5.14 1.50 -3.97
CA GLY A 114 -5.81 0.61 -3.02
C GLY A 114 -5.22 -0.80 -2.92
N CYS A 115 -4.76 -1.34 -4.05
CA CYS A 115 -3.92 -2.53 -4.12
C CYS A 115 -2.88 -2.31 -5.20
N SER A 116 -1.63 -2.08 -4.82
CA SER A 116 -0.58 -1.72 -5.78
C SER A 116 0.79 -2.25 -5.39
N LEU A 117 1.50 -2.79 -6.38
CA LEU A 117 2.91 -3.15 -6.30
C LEU A 117 3.75 -1.95 -6.72
N ARG A 118 4.73 -1.58 -5.90
CA ARG A 118 5.58 -0.40 -6.13
C ARG A 118 7.05 -0.74 -5.90
N SER A 119 7.93 -0.30 -6.80
CA SER A 119 9.37 -0.46 -6.62
C SER A 119 9.91 0.50 -5.55
N LYS A 120 11.02 0.12 -4.91
CA LYS A 120 11.77 1.00 -4.00
C LYS A 120 12.26 2.24 -4.72
N LYS A 121 12.67 2.11 -5.98
CA LYS A 121 13.10 3.21 -6.84
C LYS A 121 11.99 4.25 -7.02
N PHE A 122 10.77 3.81 -7.34
CA PHE A 122 9.62 4.69 -7.52
C PHE A 122 9.22 5.38 -6.21
N THR A 123 9.09 4.64 -5.12
CA THR A 123 8.69 5.22 -3.83
C THR A 123 9.75 6.19 -3.28
N LYS A 124 11.04 5.91 -3.52
CA LYS A 124 12.11 6.84 -3.18
C LYS A 124 12.03 8.12 -4.00
N TRP A 125 11.80 8.02 -5.29
CA TRP A 125 11.64 9.21 -6.15
C TRP A 125 10.48 10.08 -5.65
N CYS A 126 9.33 9.49 -5.37
CA CYS A 126 8.18 10.21 -4.82
C CYS A 126 8.50 10.89 -3.48
N SER A 127 9.22 10.21 -2.60
CA SER A 127 9.64 10.76 -1.31
C SER A 127 10.60 11.94 -1.47
N ASP A 128 11.56 11.85 -2.37
CA ASP A 128 12.55 12.90 -2.63
C ASP A 128 11.92 14.18 -3.21
N HIS A 129 10.84 14.05 -4.00
CA HIS A 129 10.13 15.15 -4.67
C HIS A 129 8.85 15.59 -3.96
N ARG A 130 8.60 15.15 -2.73
CA ARG A 130 7.37 15.42 -1.97
C ARG A 130 7.01 16.89 -1.83
N ASN A 131 8.00 17.79 -1.76
CA ASN A 131 7.78 19.23 -1.59
C ASN A 131 7.36 19.94 -2.88
N GLU A 132 7.52 19.31 -4.04
CA GLU A 132 7.15 19.90 -5.33
C GLU A 132 5.64 19.79 -5.62
N TYR A 133 4.93 18.91 -4.91
CA TYR A 133 3.52 18.57 -5.18
C TYR A 133 2.58 18.88 -4.02
N VAL A 134 3.08 19.39 -2.89
CA VAL A 134 2.27 19.61 -1.68
C VAL A 134 1.37 20.86 -1.79
N ASP A 135 1.70 21.81 -2.65
CA ASP A 135 0.96 23.09 -2.76
C ASP A 135 -0.27 23.01 -3.67
N GLY A 136 -0.55 21.85 -4.27
CA GLY A 136 -1.65 21.66 -5.23
C GLY A 136 -2.77 20.72 -4.76
N MET A 137 -2.69 20.22 -3.54
CA MET A 137 -3.72 19.32 -2.98
C MET A 137 -4.48 19.91 -1.80
#